data_e17d12ee8b81f343cc915bcdc52f144c
#
_entry.id   e17d12ee8b81f343cc915bcdc52f144c
#
_cell.length_a   1.000
_cell.length_b   1.000
_cell.length_c   1.000
_cell.angle_alpha   90.00
_cell.angle_beta   90.00
_cell.angle_gamma   90.00
#
_symmetry.space_group_name_H-M   'P 1'
#
loop_
_entity.id
_entity.type
_entity.pdbx_description
1 polymer ?
#
loop_
_entity_poly.entity_id
_entity_poly.type
_entity_poly.pdbx_seq_one_letter_code
_entity_poly.pdbx_strand_id
1 'polypeptide(L)'
;MKLGEYKVRCCTKVIACSFLTLLLTGCEAPFNLAAVEAQRAQSIQRIDFYQSMVANGDELIAVGNNGLVISSADGEVWQRQILEGAASLLTVDACPSGETIALSFDNNIWLKQPQASQWQSIAIPTNEQLMDVTCAPDGSWWVAGSFSTIMHSTDSGANWQTFSLQEDAIITNIAFLNDTDAVASAEYGMILSSTDGGQNWDVTGYLPDEFYPHGMYFTSLESGWISGLNGYIYATEDGGETWSKETVDTAVPVYQLVAANDQLLGLGENTTVLRRNAAGSWTTIVSPSAPVYLRAAATSADGVTHVAGGRGVYLALTSSMTGSKE
;
A
#
# COMPACT_ATOMS: atom_id res chain seq x y z
N MET A 1 76.09 -48.48 42.29
CA MET A 1 75.72 -47.16 41.76
C MET A 1 75.68 -47.33 40.25
N LYS A 2 74.54 -47.54 39.67
CA LYS A 2 74.39 -47.77 38.22
C LYS A 2 73.31 -46.81 37.71
N LEU A 3 73.67 -45.92 36.79
CA LEU A 3 72.83 -45.09 35.99
C LEU A 3 71.99 -45.94 35.04
N GLY A 4 70.70 -45.79 35.01
CA GLY A 4 69.83 -46.46 34.10
C GLY A 4 69.41 -45.51 32.97
N GLU A 5 69.60 -45.95 31.74
CA GLU A 5 69.21 -45.25 30.48
C GLU A 5 67.69 -45.21 30.31
N TYR A 6 67.18 -44.06 30.03
CA TYR A 6 65.82 -43.90 29.48
C TYR A 6 65.92 -43.59 27.95
N LYS A 7 65.54 -44.57 27.18
CA LYS A 7 65.39 -44.43 25.72
C LYS A 7 64.10 -43.70 25.35
N VAL A 8 64.36 -42.67 24.59
CA VAL A 8 63.24 -41.83 23.96
C VAL A 8 62.47 -42.71 22.95
N ARG A 9 61.19 -42.82 23.19
CA ARG A 9 60.18 -43.22 22.20
C ARG A 9 59.19 -42.04 22.01
N CYS A 10 59.57 -41.12 21.16
CA CYS A 10 58.70 -40.05 20.76
C CYS A 10 59.00 -39.65 19.32
N CYS A 11 58.41 -40.35 18.33
CA CYS A 11 58.39 -39.89 16.94
C CYS A 11 57.38 -40.55 16.01
N THR A 12 56.39 -41.31 16.52
CA THR A 12 55.45 -42.01 15.61
C THR A 12 53.99 -41.53 15.75
N LYS A 13 53.71 -40.58 16.63
CA LYS A 13 52.31 -40.02 16.80
C LYS A 13 52.07 -38.64 16.18
N VAL A 14 53.11 -37.94 15.73
CA VAL A 14 53.00 -36.59 15.15
C VAL A 14 52.64 -36.62 13.67
N ILE A 15 52.98 -37.70 12.95
CA ILE A 15 52.72 -37.81 11.50
C ILE A 15 51.24 -38.16 11.21
N ALA A 16 50.55 -38.81 12.14
CA ALA A 16 49.12 -39.16 11.98
C ALA A 16 48.16 -37.97 12.17
N CYS A 17 48.54 -36.94 12.95
CA CYS A 17 47.74 -35.74 13.12
C CYS A 17 47.84 -34.76 11.94
N SER A 18 48.95 -34.72 11.22
CA SER A 18 49.14 -33.82 10.08
C SER A 18 48.44 -34.27 8.80
N PHE A 19 48.06 -35.56 8.70
CA PHE A 19 47.27 -36.06 7.55
C PHE A 19 45.78 -35.96 7.72
N LEU A 20 45.26 -35.71 8.93
CA LEU A 20 43.82 -35.57 9.19
C LEU A 20 43.32 -34.13 9.02
N THR A 21 44.23 -33.15 9.01
CA THR A 21 43.91 -31.75 8.80
C THR A 21 43.79 -31.32 7.33
N LEU A 22 44.26 -32.15 6.38
CA LEU A 22 44.16 -31.87 4.94
C LEU A 22 42.84 -32.35 4.27
N LEU A 23 41.96 -33.04 5.01
CA LEU A 23 40.69 -33.54 4.47
C LEU A 23 39.50 -32.65 4.80
N LEU A 24 39.73 -31.48 5.43
CA LEU A 24 38.67 -30.49 5.76
C LEU A 24 38.68 -29.27 4.82
N THR A 25 39.39 -29.28 3.73
CA THR A 25 39.10 -28.36 2.63
C THR A 25 37.86 -28.89 1.94
N GLY A 26 36.67 -28.66 2.55
CA GLY A 26 35.41 -28.83 1.88
C GLY A 26 35.48 -28.00 0.60
N CYS A 27 35.24 -28.61 -0.54
CA CYS A 27 34.95 -27.89 -1.76
C CYS A 27 33.70 -27.03 -1.50
N GLU A 28 33.87 -25.78 -1.13
CA GLU A 28 32.78 -24.83 -1.28
C GLU A 28 32.50 -24.78 -2.79
N ALA A 29 31.40 -25.39 -3.19
CA ALA A 29 30.93 -25.25 -4.55
C ALA A 29 30.74 -23.75 -4.80
N PRO A 30 31.24 -23.16 -5.87
CA PRO A 30 31.05 -21.77 -6.16
C PRO A 30 29.51 -21.50 -6.21
N PHE A 31 29.04 -20.56 -5.40
CA PHE A 31 27.63 -20.16 -5.41
C PHE A 31 27.27 -19.65 -6.82
N ASN A 32 26.37 -20.36 -7.49
CA ASN A 32 25.80 -19.86 -8.75
C ASN A 32 24.71 -18.84 -8.43
N LEU A 33 25.05 -17.57 -8.44
CA LEU A 33 24.13 -16.46 -8.17
C LEU A 33 23.41 -15.95 -9.41
N ALA A 34 23.66 -16.51 -10.59
CA ALA A 34 23.12 -15.99 -11.85
C ALA A 34 21.57 -15.87 -11.84
N ALA A 35 20.86 -16.83 -11.23
CA ALA A 35 19.40 -16.76 -11.09
C ALA A 35 18.95 -15.66 -10.14
N VAL A 36 19.70 -15.40 -9.07
CA VAL A 36 19.44 -14.33 -8.11
C VAL A 36 19.69 -12.96 -8.74
N GLU A 37 20.78 -12.83 -9.49
CA GLU A 37 21.13 -11.61 -10.21
C GLU A 37 20.09 -11.30 -11.30
N ALA A 38 19.67 -12.31 -12.07
CA ALA A 38 18.61 -12.17 -13.06
C ALA A 38 17.27 -11.71 -12.43
N GLN A 39 16.93 -12.22 -11.24
CA GLN A 39 15.72 -11.81 -10.54
C GLN A 39 15.85 -10.38 -9.96
N ARG A 40 17.04 -9.99 -9.47
CA ARG A 40 17.30 -8.63 -8.98
C ARG A 40 17.25 -7.58 -10.09
N ALA A 41 17.53 -7.98 -11.33
CA ALA A 41 17.45 -7.09 -12.50
C ALA A 41 16.00 -6.82 -12.96
N GLN A 42 15.01 -7.55 -12.45
CA GLN A 42 13.61 -7.33 -12.78
C GLN A 42 13.06 -6.10 -12.04
N SER A 43 12.22 -5.33 -12.71
CA SER A 43 11.57 -4.16 -12.11
C SER A 43 10.54 -4.56 -11.04
N ILE A 44 9.82 -5.66 -11.26
CA ILE A 44 8.86 -6.26 -10.33
C ILE A 44 9.50 -7.53 -9.74
N GLN A 45 9.60 -7.60 -8.42
CA GLN A 45 10.32 -8.66 -7.72
C GLN A 45 9.42 -9.36 -6.69
N ARG A 46 9.71 -10.63 -6.40
CA ARG A 46 8.94 -11.42 -5.41
C ARG A 46 9.07 -10.93 -3.95
N ILE A 47 9.96 -9.99 -3.69
CA ILE A 47 10.15 -9.34 -2.38
C ILE A 47 9.33 -8.05 -2.26
N ASP A 48 8.62 -7.66 -3.29
CA ASP A 48 7.83 -6.43 -3.33
C ASP A 48 6.47 -6.64 -2.69
N PHE A 49 6.07 -5.65 -1.91
CA PHE A 49 4.78 -5.57 -1.24
C PHE A 49 4.19 -4.19 -1.54
N TYR A 50 3.38 -4.12 -2.59
CA TYR A 50 2.74 -2.86 -3.01
C TYR A 50 1.59 -2.51 -2.07
N GLN A 51 1.53 -1.24 -1.65
CA GLN A 51 0.53 -0.72 -0.72
C GLN A 51 -0.49 0.19 -1.38
N SER A 52 -0.05 1.01 -2.32
CA SER A 52 -0.91 1.98 -3.01
C SER A 52 -0.40 2.20 -4.44
N MET A 53 -1.29 2.66 -5.32
CA MET A 53 -0.97 3.02 -6.71
C MET A 53 -1.84 4.18 -7.15
N VAL A 54 -1.26 5.07 -7.94
CA VAL A 54 -1.96 6.21 -8.54
C VAL A 54 -1.61 6.35 -10.02
N ALA A 55 -2.52 6.91 -10.80
CA ALA A 55 -2.25 7.43 -12.14
C ALA A 55 -2.08 8.95 -12.05
N ASN A 56 -0.95 9.47 -12.53
CA ASN A 56 -0.66 10.90 -12.60
C ASN A 56 -0.37 11.28 -14.06
N GLY A 57 -1.38 11.80 -14.76
CA GLY A 57 -1.34 11.94 -16.21
C GLY A 57 -1.19 10.57 -16.88
N ASP A 58 -0.16 10.42 -17.70
CA ASP A 58 0.14 9.15 -18.39
C ASP A 58 1.04 8.22 -17.57
N GLU A 59 1.49 8.62 -16.36
CA GLU A 59 2.37 7.79 -15.53
C GLU A 59 1.59 7.06 -14.45
N LEU A 60 1.75 5.74 -14.40
CA LEU A 60 1.33 4.90 -13.28
C LEU A 60 2.47 4.83 -12.26
N ILE A 61 2.15 5.04 -10.99
CA ILE A 61 3.14 5.00 -9.89
C ILE A 61 2.59 4.10 -8.79
N ALA A 62 3.31 3.04 -8.45
CA ALA A 62 3.00 2.20 -7.30
C ALA A 62 4.10 2.28 -6.25
N VAL A 63 3.69 2.30 -4.98
CA VAL A 63 4.58 2.42 -3.83
C VAL A 63 4.45 1.22 -2.90
N GLY A 64 5.50 0.95 -2.11
CA GLY A 64 5.48 -0.21 -1.23
C GLY A 64 6.59 -0.25 -0.18
N ASN A 65 6.92 -1.46 0.26
CA ASN A 65 7.86 -1.71 1.34
C ASN A 65 9.28 -1.16 1.05
N ASN A 66 9.97 -0.74 2.11
CA ASN A 66 11.37 -0.31 2.08
C ASN A 66 11.67 0.79 1.04
N GLY A 67 10.82 1.80 0.95
CA GLY A 67 10.98 2.91 0.01
C GLY A 67 10.80 2.53 -1.46
N LEU A 68 10.16 1.39 -1.73
CA LEU A 68 9.93 0.93 -3.10
C LEU A 68 8.98 1.86 -3.84
N VAL A 69 9.40 2.27 -5.03
CA VAL A 69 8.57 2.91 -6.05
C VAL A 69 8.78 2.16 -7.35
N ILE A 70 7.70 1.85 -8.06
CA ILE A 70 7.75 1.47 -9.48
C ILE A 70 6.88 2.42 -10.27
N SER A 71 7.30 2.77 -11.49
CA SER A 71 6.51 3.62 -12.39
C SER A 71 6.51 3.08 -13.82
N SER A 72 5.46 3.40 -14.56
CA SER A 72 5.30 2.99 -15.96
C SER A 72 4.45 4.02 -16.70
N ALA A 73 4.81 4.30 -17.95
CA ALA A 73 4.01 5.14 -18.83
C ALA A 73 3.00 4.34 -19.69
N ASP A 74 3.13 3.02 -19.75
CA ASP A 74 2.33 2.15 -20.61
C ASP A 74 1.71 0.95 -19.86
N GLY A 75 2.00 0.80 -18.57
CA GLY A 75 1.58 -0.34 -17.76
C GLY A 75 2.28 -1.68 -18.12
N GLU A 76 3.16 -1.68 -19.11
CA GLU A 76 3.90 -2.87 -19.58
C GLU A 76 5.37 -2.83 -19.12
N VAL A 77 6.03 -1.69 -19.36
CA VAL A 77 7.44 -1.50 -19.00
C VAL A 77 7.56 -0.70 -17.71
N TRP A 78 7.99 -1.35 -16.64
CA TRP A 78 8.13 -0.76 -15.31
C TRP A 78 9.57 -0.36 -15.02
N GLN A 79 9.72 0.83 -14.46
CA GLN A 79 10.97 1.31 -13.86
C GLN A 79 10.90 1.12 -12.35
N ARG A 80 12.05 0.75 -11.74
CA ARG A 80 12.16 0.53 -10.31
C ARG A 80 13.10 1.55 -9.69
N GLN A 81 12.67 2.14 -8.59
CA GLN A 81 13.47 3.01 -7.74
C GLN A 81 13.29 2.60 -6.28
N ILE A 82 14.36 2.69 -5.49
CA ILE A 82 14.30 2.61 -4.04
C ILE A 82 14.67 3.99 -3.52
N LEU A 83 13.78 4.60 -2.77
CA LEU A 83 14.03 5.90 -2.14
C LEU A 83 14.96 5.70 -0.97
N GLU A 84 16.17 6.26 -1.07
CA GLU A 84 17.20 6.08 -0.05
C GLU A 84 16.79 6.73 1.27
N GLY A 85 16.85 5.96 2.36
CA GLY A 85 16.44 6.40 3.68
C GLY A 85 14.93 6.36 3.94
N ALA A 86 14.10 6.02 2.94
CA ALA A 86 12.67 5.88 3.16
C ALA A 86 12.33 4.60 3.93
N ALA A 87 11.41 4.72 4.87
CA ALA A 87 10.66 3.60 5.43
C ALA A 87 9.70 3.01 4.36
N SER A 88 8.86 2.05 4.74
CA SER A 88 7.79 1.59 3.85
C SER A 88 6.85 2.73 3.50
N LEU A 89 6.52 2.87 2.21
CA LEU A 89 5.52 3.81 1.73
C LEU A 89 4.14 3.18 1.90
N LEU A 90 3.22 3.90 2.52
CA LEU A 90 1.89 3.43 2.89
C LEU A 90 0.86 3.73 1.80
N THR A 91 0.89 4.96 1.31
CA THR A 91 -0.08 5.47 0.33
C THR A 91 0.59 6.48 -0.59
N VAL A 92 0.01 6.70 -1.76
CA VAL A 92 0.46 7.64 -2.78
C VAL A 92 -0.75 8.30 -3.43
N ASP A 93 -0.64 9.60 -3.69
CA ASP A 93 -1.66 10.36 -4.40
C ASP A 93 -1.07 11.34 -5.42
N ALA A 94 -1.86 11.73 -6.40
CA ALA A 94 -1.52 12.67 -7.46
C ALA A 94 -2.24 14.00 -7.25
N CYS A 95 -1.47 15.08 -7.16
CA CYS A 95 -2.02 16.41 -7.00
C CYS A 95 -2.49 17.01 -8.33
N PRO A 96 -3.48 17.93 -8.32
CA PRO A 96 -3.93 18.65 -9.52
C PRO A 96 -2.82 19.42 -10.25
N SER A 97 -1.78 19.83 -9.53
CA SER A 97 -0.58 20.48 -10.08
C SER A 97 0.32 19.53 -10.89
N GLY A 98 0.05 18.21 -10.86
CA GLY A 98 0.89 17.17 -11.46
C GLY A 98 2.00 16.67 -10.54
N GLU A 99 2.07 17.13 -9.31
CA GLU A 99 2.93 16.55 -8.28
C GLU A 99 2.42 15.17 -7.85
N THR A 100 3.32 14.31 -7.40
CA THR A 100 2.97 13.05 -6.74
C THR A 100 3.50 13.09 -5.32
N ILE A 101 2.66 12.77 -4.36
CA ILE A 101 3.02 12.70 -2.94
C ILE A 101 2.81 11.28 -2.42
N ALA A 102 3.77 10.78 -1.63
CA ALA A 102 3.64 9.49 -0.97
C ALA A 102 3.96 9.63 0.53
N LEU A 103 3.16 9.00 1.36
CA LEU A 103 3.37 8.98 2.81
C LEU A 103 4.20 7.76 3.19
N SER A 104 5.27 7.94 3.95
CA SER A 104 6.04 6.84 4.54
C SER A 104 5.68 6.59 6.00
N PHE A 105 5.93 5.36 6.46
CA PHE A 105 5.62 4.91 7.82
C PHE A 105 6.30 5.73 8.92
N ASP A 106 7.40 6.40 8.63
CA ASP A 106 8.14 7.30 9.51
C ASP A 106 7.70 8.77 9.38
N ASN A 107 6.45 9.02 8.94
CA ASN A 107 5.81 10.33 8.85
C ASN A 107 6.56 11.34 7.96
N ASN A 108 7.06 10.88 6.82
CA ASN A 108 7.57 11.79 5.79
C ASN A 108 6.64 11.78 4.57
N ILE A 109 6.44 12.96 3.96
CA ILE A 109 5.97 13.06 2.59
C ILE A 109 7.16 12.94 1.67
N TRP A 110 7.07 12.02 0.73
CA TRP A 110 7.96 11.94 -0.41
C TRP A 110 7.28 12.61 -1.59
N LEU A 111 7.88 13.69 -2.04
CA LEU A 111 7.37 14.55 -3.12
C LEU A 111 8.15 14.31 -4.41
N LYS A 112 7.42 14.01 -5.49
CA LYS A 112 7.94 14.03 -6.86
C LYS A 112 7.31 15.19 -7.62
N GLN A 113 8.11 16.13 -8.05
CA GLN A 113 7.67 17.24 -8.91
C GLN A 113 7.30 16.74 -10.31
N PRO A 114 6.39 17.40 -11.03
CA PRO A 114 6.06 17.05 -12.41
C PRO A 114 7.31 16.90 -13.28
N GLN A 115 7.38 15.79 -14.02
CA GLN A 115 8.51 15.45 -14.92
C GLN A 115 9.87 15.27 -14.22
N ALA A 116 9.94 15.36 -12.89
CA ALA A 116 11.16 15.06 -12.16
C ALA A 116 11.36 13.53 -12.05
N SER A 117 12.63 13.12 -12.03
CA SER A 117 12.99 11.71 -11.73
C SER A 117 13.33 11.49 -10.26
N GLN A 118 13.50 12.56 -9.49
CA GLN A 118 13.93 12.52 -8.09
C GLN A 118 12.78 12.83 -7.15
N TRP A 119 12.75 12.11 -6.04
CA TRP A 119 11.85 12.34 -4.91
C TRP A 119 12.57 13.13 -3.82
N GLN A 120 11.84 13.99 -3.14
CA GLN A 120 12.31 14.79 -2.01
C GLN A 120 11.54 14.39 -0.75
N SER A 121 12.24 14.20 0.35
CA SER A 121 11.63 13.90 1.65
C SER A 121 11.34 15.19 2.41
N ILE A 122 10.12 15.29 2.95
CA ILE A 122 9.63 16.40 3.77
C ILE A 122 9.03 15.81 5.04
N ALA A 123 9.63 16.11 6.20
CA ALA A 123 9.16 15.60 7.47
C ALA A 123 7.86 16.29 7.91
N ILE A 124 6.88 15.53 8.37
CA ILE A 124 5.66 16.06 8.98
C ILE A 124 5.93 16.23 10.48
N PRO A 125 5.65 17.41 11.06
CA PRO A 125 5.98 17.70 12.46
C PRO A 125 4.94 17.12 13.45
N THR A 126 4.85 15.79 13.51
CA THR A 126 3.93 15.08 14.40
C THR A 126 4.59 13.85 15.04
N ASN A 127 4.09 13.47 16.22
CA ASN A 127 4.41 12.19 16.86
C ASN A 127 3.32 11.13 16.61
N GLU A 128 2.18 11.54 16.02
CA GLU A 128 1.09 10.63 15.72
C GLU A 128 1.45 9.75 14.51
N GLN A 129 1.05 8.48 14.53
CA GLN A 129 1.23 7.60 13.39
C GLN A 129 0.23 7.96 12.30
N LEU A 130 0.74 8.42 11.17
CA LEU A 130 -0.07 8.73 10.00
C LEU A 130 -0.32 7.49 9.15
N MET A 131 -1.52 7.38 8.57
CA MET A 131 -1.99 6.20 7.85
C MET A 131 -2.32 6.49 6.39
N ASP A 132 -2.80 7.70 6.08
CA ASP A 132 -3.22 8.04 4.73
C ASP A 132 -2.81 9.46 4.33
N VAL A 133 -2.66 9.68 3.02
CA VAL A 133 -2.38 10.98 2.41
C VAL A 133 -3.27 11.18 1.19
N THR A 134 -3.79 12.38 1.03
CA THR A 134 -4.51 12.80 -0.18
C THR A 134 -4.18 14.24 -0.54
N CYS A 135 -4.30 14.54 -1.81
CA CYS A 135 -4.19 15.89 -2.35
C CYS A 135 -5.60 16.42 -2.64
N ALA A 136 -5.99 17.50 -1.98
CA ALA A 136 -7.27 18.12 -2.24
C ALA A 136 -7.31 18.79 -3.63
N PRO A 137 -8.50 19.08 -4.19
CA PRO A 137 -8.64 19.72 -5.48
C PRO A 137 -7.96 21.10 -5.60
N ASP A 138 -7.81 21.82 -4.48
CA ASP A 138 -7.08 23.09 -4.41
C ASP A 138 -5.54 22.93 -4.39
N GLY A 139 -5.06 21.69 -4.36
CA GLY A 139 -3.64 21.33 -4.31
C GLY A 139 -3.05 21.26 -2.91
N SER A 140 -3.82 21.50 -1.85
CA SER A 140 -3.37 21.31 -0.48
C SER A 140 -3.18 19.81 -0.15
N TRP A 141 -2.19 19.53 0.71
CA TRP A 141 -1.89 18.16 1.15
C TRP A 141 -2.57 17.87 2.48
N TRP A 142 -3.16 16.70 2.57
CA TRP A 142 -3.86 16.25 3.76
C TRP A 142 -3.37 14.88 4.19
N VAL A 143 -3.14 14.71 5.48
CA VAL A 143 -2.75 13.44 6.09
C VAL A 143 -3.63 13.16 7.29
N ALA A 144 -3.88 11.87 7.55
CA ALA A 144 -4.70 11.45 8.67
C ALA A 144 -4.10 10.23 9.38
N GLY A 145 -4.42 10.05 10.68
CA GLY A 145 -3.85 8.95 11.45
C GLY A 145 -4.38 8.82 12.87
N SER A 146 -3.49 8.44 13.81
CA SER A 146 -3.83 8.13 15.19
C SER A 146 -4.39 9.34 15.95
N PHE A 147 -5.12 9.06 17.03
CA PHE A 147 -5.82 10.05 17.86
C PHE A 147 -6.74 10.96 17.06
N SER A 148 -7.42 10.40 16.05
CA SER A 148 -8.31 11.13 15.14
C SER A 148 -7.70 12.40 14.56
N THR A 149 -6.38 12.35 14.30
CA THR A 149 -5.62 13.49 13.82
C THR A 149 -5.77 13.61 12.31
N ILE A 150 -6.09 14.82 11.86
CA ILE A 150 -6.01 15.26 10.45
C ILE A 150 -5.09 16.47 10.41
N MET A 151 -4.12 16.46 9.50
CA MET A 151 -3.24 17.61 9.29
C MET A 151 -3.27 18.03 7.84
N HIS A 152 -3.16 19.34 7.58
CA HIS A 152 -3.07 19.82 6.22
C HIS A 152 -2.00 20.90 6.04
N SER A 153 -1.49 20.99 4.83
CA SER A 153 -0.52 21.99 4.38
C SER A 153 -0.96 22.58 3.05
N THR A 154 -0.94 23.91 2.95
CA THR A 154 -1.23 24.67 1.72
C THR A 154 0.03 25.22 1.06
N ASP A 155 1.21 24.89 1.58
CA ASP A 155 2.51 25.39 1.16
C ASP A 155 3.56 24.30 0.92
N SER A 156 3.11 23.19 0.37
CA SER A 156 3.93 22.01 0.03
C SER A 156 4.72 21.45 1.23
N GLY A 157 4.07 21.39 2.39
CA GLY A 157 4.63 20.80 3.61
C GLY A 157 5.53 21.71 4.43
N ALA A 158 5.65 23.01 4.09
CA ALA A 158 6.46 23.95 4.88
C ALA A 158 5.81 24.29 6.22
N ASN A 159 4.47 24.39 6.26
CA ASN A 159 3.69 24.57 7.46
C ASN A 159 2.50 23.63 7.48
N TRP A 160 2.11 23.18 8.68
CA TRP A 160 1.01 22.23 8.91
C TRP A 160 0.03 22.79 9.94
N GLN A 161 -1.25 22.65 9.64
CA GLN A 161 -2.33 22.88 10.58
C GLN A 161 -2.91 21.53 11.01
N THR A 162 -3.31 21.42 12.28
CA THR A 162 -3.80 20.16 12.85
C THR A 162 -5.22 20.32 13.35
N PHE A 163 -6.08 19.40 12.95
CA PHE A 163 -7.38 19.13 13.55
C PHE A 163 -7.30 17.77 14.26
N SER A 164 -7.95 17.64 15.42
CA SER A 164 -8.09 16.36 16.11
C SER A 164 -9.36 16.38 16.96
N LEU A 165 -10.11 15.28 16.91
CA LEU A 165 -11.23 15.04 17.83
C LEU A 165 -10.74 14.66 19.22
N GLN A 166 -9.45 14.34 19.39
CA GLN A 166 -8.85 13.79 20.61
C GLN A 166 -9.48 12.46 21.06
N GLU A 167 -10.05 11.71 20.09
CA GLU A 167 -10.55 10.37 20.31
C GLU A 167 -9.42 9.36 20.08
N ASP A 168 -9.38 8.30 20.90
CA ASP A 168 -8.43 7.20 20.71
C ASP A 168 -8.87 6.27 19.56
N ALA A 169 -8.90 6.84 18.37
CA ALA A 169 -9.24 6.14 17.13
C ALA A 169 -8.26 6.53 16.02
N ILE A 170 -7.91 5.57 15.18
CA ILE A 170 -7.04 5.78 14.02
C ILE A 170 -7.92 6.09 12.81
N ILE A 171 -7.72 7.25 12.17
CA ILE A 171 -8.30 7.52 10.85
C ILE A 171 -7.51 6.71 9.83
N THR A 172 -8.20 5.83 9.12
CA THR A 172 -7.60 4.86 8.19
C THR A 172 -7.61 5.31 6.75
N ASN A 173 -8.59 6.16 6.37
CA ASN A 173 -8.69 6.71 5.01
C ASN A 173 -9.22 8.15 5.08
N ILE A 174 -8.76 9.00 4.15
CA ILE A 174 -9.23 10.35 3.93
C ILE A 174 -9.33 10.62 2.43
N ALA A 175 -10.41 11.24 1.98
CA ALA A 175 -10.63 11.56 0.57
C ALA A 175 -11.42 12.85 0.39
N PHE A 176 -11.05 13.65 -0.60
CA PHE A 176 -11.82 14.80 -1.07
C PHE A 176 -12.67 14.36 -2.26
N LEU A 177 -13.97 14.71 -2.21
CA LEU A 177 -14.92 14.42 -3.27
C LEU A 177 -15.02 15.59 -4.27
N ASN A 178 -14.82 16.80 -3.78
CA ASN A 178 -14.76 18.06 -4.52
C ASN A 178 -14.09 19.15 -3.67
N ASP A 179 -14.18 20.42 -4.09
CA ASP A 179 -13.54 21.56 -3.42
C ASP A 179 -14.03 21.79 -1.98
N THR A 180 -15.23 21.34 -1.63
CA THR A 180 -15.84 21.54 -0.31
C THR A 180 -16.05 20.27 0.47
N ASP A 181 -16.33 19.17 -0.21
CA ASP A 181 -16.78 17.94 0.41
C ASP A 181 -15.63 16.94 0.56
N ALA A 182 -15.43 16.47 1.77
CA ALA A 182 -14.44 15.46 2.10
C ALA A 182 -15.02 14.45 3.10
N VAL A 183 -14.48 13.23 3.08
CA VAL A 183 -14.86 12.13 3.96
C VAL A 183 -13.63 11.46 4.54
N ALA A 184 -13.76 10.92 5.75
CA ALA A 184 -12.76 10.08 6.37
C ALA A 184 -13.41 8.92 7.11
N SER A 185 -12.71 7.78 7.17
CA SER A 185 -13.13 6.62 7.95
C SER A 185 -12.10 6.29 9.01
N ALA A 186 -12.56 5.85 10.18
CA ALA A 186 -11.71 5.56 11.31
C ALA A 186 -12.08 4.26 12.02
N GLU A 187 -11.21 3.82 12.92
CA GLU A 187 -11.47 2.70 13.83
C GLU A 187 -12.83 2.87 14.53
N TYR A 188 -13.36 1.76 15.04
CA TYR A 188 -14.69 1.65 15.65
C TYR A 188 -15.84 2.00 14.71
N GLY A 189 -15.56 2.01 13.40
CA GLY A 189 -16.54 2.32 12.36
C GLY A 189 -16.89 3.80 12.24
N MET A 190 -16.13 4.69 12.86
CA MET A 190 -16.41 6.12 12.85
C MET A 190 -16.24 6.71 11.44
N ILE A 191 -17.20 7.52 11.03
CA ILE A 191 -17.20 8.26 9.76
C ILE A 191 -17.22 9.74 10.05
N LEU A 192 -16.33 10.46 9.40
CA LEU A 192 -16.27 11.92 9.46
C LEU A 192 -16.54 12.50 8.07
N SER A 193 -17.14 13.67 8.05
CA SER A 193 -17.26 14.46 6.82
C SER A 193 -16.92 15.93 7.06
N SER A 194 -16.56 16.60 5.98
CA SER A 194 -16.42 18.05 5.90
C SER A 194 -17.23 18.56 4.72
N THR A 195 -17.80 19.77 4.86
CA THR A 195 -18.53 20.49 3.79
C THR A 195 -17.94 21.85 3.51
N ASP A 196 -16.76 22.14 4.03
CA ASP A 196 -16.07 23.43 3.94
C ASP A 196 -14.59 23.31 3.52
N GLY A 197 -14.26 22.27 2.77
CA GLY A 197 -12.92 22.04 2.27
C GLY A 197 -11.95 21.56 3.36
N GLY A 198 -12.45 20.83 4.37
CA GLY A 198 -11.64 20.25 5.45
C GLY A 198 -11.33 21.21 6.59
N GLN A 199 -11.89 22.45 6.60
CA GLN A 199 -11.66 23.39 7.69
C GLN A 199 -12.29 22.92 9.00
N ASN A 200 -13.45 22.26 8.90
CA ASN A 200 -14.13 21.61 10.03
C ASN A 200 -14.49 20.17 9.62
N TRP A 201 -14.47 19.27 10.60
CA TRP A 201 -14.82 17.88 10.45
C TRP A 201 -15.82 17.48 11.53
N ASP A 202 -16.93 16.88 11.11
CA ASP A 202 -17.97 16.37 11.99
C ASP A 202 -18.06 14.84 11.89
N VAL A 203 -18.34 14.17 13.02
CA VAL A 203 -18.68 12.75 13.02
C VAL A 203 -20.11 12.63 12.52
N THR A 204 -20.31 12.02 11.36
CA THR A 204 -21.62 11.88 10.70
C THR A 204 -22.29 10.54 10.99
N GLY A 205 -21.55 9.53 11.44
CA GLY A 205 -22.14 8.25 11.77
C GLY A 205 -21.09 7.19 12.16
N TYR A 206 -21.61 5.99 12.36
CA TYR A 206 -20.80 4.83 12.70
C TYR A 206 -21.25 3.61 11.92
N LEU A 207 -20.29 2.83 11.44
CA LEU A 207 -20.55 1.50 10.90
C LEU A 207 -21.02 0.55 12.01
N PRO A 208 -21.85 -0.45 11.69
CA PRO A 208 -22.27 -1.48 12.66
C PRO A 208 -21.09 -2.27 13.25
N ASP A 209 -21.27 -2.76 14.48
CA ASP A 209 -20.38 -3.72 15.14
C ASP A 209 -18.92 -3.24 15.31
N GLU A 210 -18.72 -1.92 15.50
CA GLU A 210 -17.37 -1.33 15.63
C GLU A 210 -16.45 -1.75 14.48
N PHE A 211 -17.00 -1.83 13.27
CA PHE A 211 -16.32 -2.34 12.08
C PHE A 211 -15.04 -1.56 11.79
N TYR A 212 -13.94 -2.26 11.50
CA TYR A 212 -12.67 -1.64 11.15
C TYR A 212 -12.62 -1.40 9.63
N PRO A 213 -12.62 -0.13 9.16
CA PRO A 213 -12.53 0.22 7.75
C PRO A 213 -11.13 -0.08 7.19
N HIS A 214 -11.06 -0.77 6.06
CA HIS A 214 -9.82 -0.96 5.30
C HIS A 214 -9.84 -0.16 4.00
N GLY A 215 -10.92 -0.27 3.23
CA GLY A 215 -11.12 0.47 1.99
C GLY A 215 -12.36 1.34 2.07
N MET A 216 -12.28 2.52 1.48
CA MET A 216 -13.33 3.52 1.43
C MET A 216 -13.48 4.05 0.00
N TYR A 217 -14.73 4.21 -0.46
CA TYR A 217 -15.03 4.89 -1.72
C TYR A 217 -16.38 5.60 -1.61
N PHE A 218 -16.40 6.89 -1.87
CA PHE A 218 -17.61 7.72 -1.88
C PHE A 218 -17.77 8.39 -3.24
N THR A 219 -19.01 8.50 -3.71
CA THR A 219 -19.36 9.24 -4.92
C THR A 219 -19.95 10.62 -4.60
N SER A 220 -20.50 10.79 -3.40
CA SER A 220 -20.96 12.04 -2.80
C SER A 220 -20.93 11.91 -1.28
N LEU A 221 -21.20 12.97 -0.54
CA LEU A 221 -21.34 12.88 0.92
C LEU A 221 -22.43 11.87 1.34
N GLU A 222 -23.50 11.74 0.57
CA GLU A 222 -24.61 10.83 0.87
C GLU A 222 -24.31 9.37 0.50
N SER A 223 -23.54 9.13 -0.57
CA SER A 223 -23.42 7.79 -1.16
C SER A 223 -21.98 7.27 -1.13
N GLY A 224 -21.76 6.14 -0.47
CA GLY A 224 -20.44 5.55 -0.33
C GLY A 224 -20.43 4.08 0.11
N TRP A 225 -19.24 3.48 0.03
CA TRP A 225 -18.98 2.10 0.40
C TRP A 225 -17.73 2.03 1.28
N ILE A 226 -17.78 1.12 2.25
CA ILE A 226 -16.65 0.80 3.12
C ILE A 226 -16.48 -0.71 3.19
N SER A 227 -15.24 -1.16 3.02
CA SER A 227 -14.87 -2.58 3.04
C SER A 227 -13.88 -2.90 4.15
N GLY A 228 -13.79 -4.19 4.51
CA GLY A 228 -12.87 -4.65 5.54
C GLY A 228 -12.78 -6.17 5.65
N LEU A 229 -12.67 -6.65 6.88
CA LEU A 229 -12.50 -8.07 7.16
C LEU A 229 -13.75 -8.88 6.82
N ASN A 230 -13.59 -10.21 6.73
CA ASN A 230 -14.64 -11.21 6.51
C ASN A 230 -15.45 -11.01 5.21
N GLY A 231 -14.90 -10.31 4.22
CA GLY A 231 -15.60 -9.98 2.98
C GLY A 231 -16.75 -8.98 3.18
N TYR A 232 -16.79 -8.28 4.31
CA TYR A 232 -17.85 -7.32 4.57
C TYR A 232 -17.65 -6.05 3.78
N ILE A 233 -18.70 -5.64 3.07
CA ILE A 233 -18.81 -4.35 2.40
C ILE A 233 -20.15 -3.75 2.80
N TYR A 234 -20.08 -2.55 3.34
CA TYR A 234 -21.24 -1.76 3.74
C TYR A 234 -21.45 -0.61 2.76
N ALA A 235 -22.70 -0.27 2.47
CA ALA A 235 -23.10 0.87 1.65
C ALA A 235 -23.98 1.81 2.44
N THR A 236 -23.85 3.09 2.19
CA THR A 236 -24.73 4.15 2.68
C THR A 236 -25.31 4.96 1.52
N GLU A 237 -26.52 5.50 1.69
CA GLU A 237 -27.20 6.43 0.78
C GLU A 237 -27.69 7.71 1.52
N ASP A 238 -27.26 7.86 2.78
CA ASP A 238 -27.67 8.94 3.70
C ASP A 238 -26.49 9.55 4.48
N GLY A 239 -25.28 9.48 3.93
CA GLY A 239 -24.09 10.10 4.51
C GLY A 239 -23.52 9.37 5.74
N GLY A 240 -23.85 8.09 5.90
CA GLY A 240 -23.36 7.29 7.01
C GLY A 240 -24.27 7.29 8.24
N GLU A 241 -25.48 7.90 8.15
CA GLU A 241 -26.49 7.77 9.20
C GLU A 241 -26.96 6.32 9.33
N THR A 242 -27.15 5.64 8.18
CA THR A 242 -27.45 4.20 8.13
C THR A 242 -26.54 3.46 7.15
N TRP A 243 -26.29 2.18 7.46
CA TRP A 243 -25.45 1.31 6.65
C TRP A 243 -26.16 0.00 6.35
N SER A 244 -26.14 -0.40 5.09
CA SER A 244 -26.61 -1.69 4.61
C SER A 244 -25.46 -2.57 4.21
N LYS A 245 -25.43 -3.81 4.70
CA LYS A 245 -24.41 -4.79 4.29
C LYS A 245 -24.78 -5.37 2.93
N GLU A 246 -23.89 -5.20 1.95
CA GLU A 246 -24.08 -5.77 0.61
C GLU A 246 -23.70 -7.25 0.56
N THR A 247 -24.28 -7.97 -0.40
CA THR A 247 -23.98 -9.40 -0.61
C THR A 247 -22.66 -9.56 -1.34
N VAL A 248 -21.75 -10.33 -0.76
CA VAL A 248 -20.42 -10.64 -1.32
C VAL A 248 -20.27 -12.16 -1.44
N ASP A 249 -19.76 -12.66 -2.56
CA ASP A 249 -19.62 -14.09 -2.84
C ASP A 249 -18.39 -14.75 -2.17
N THR A 250 -17.65 -14.00 -1.37
CA THR A 250 -16.48 -14.47 -0.63
C THR A 250 -16.47 -13.94 0.82
N ALA A 251 -15.69 -14.59 1.68
CA ALA A 251 -15.45 -14.15 3.05
C ALA A 251 -14.02 -13.65 3.28
N VAL A 252 -13.21 -13.49 2.22
CA VAL A 252 -11.86 -12.96 2.37
C VAL A 252 -11.88 -11.46 2.63
N PRO A 253 -10.90 -10.92 3.40
CA PRO A 253 -10.77 -9.48 3.59
C PRO A 253 -10.71 -8.71 2.27
N VAL A 254 -11.36 -7.54 2.23
CA VAL A 254 -11.33 -6.59 1.11
C VAL A 254 -10.63 -5.33 1.60
N TYR A 255 -9.43 -5.06 1.07
CA TYR A 255 -8.52 -4.04 1.59
C TYR A 255 -8.62 -2.70 0.89
N GLN A 256 -9.16 -2.68 -0.34
CA GLN A 256 -9.30 -1.44 -1.12
C GLN A 256 -10.55 -1.50 -1.99
N LEU A 257 -11.22 -0.35 -2.11
CA LEU A 257 -12.27 -0.09 -3.08
C LEU A 257 -11.75 0.93 -4.10
N VAL A 258 -11.97 0.67 -5.38
CA VAL A 258 -11.50 1.54 -6.45
C VAL A 258 -12.52 1.62 -7.59
N ALA A 259 -12.78 2.84 -8.08
CA ALA A 259 -13.54 3.02 -9.31
C ALA A 259 -12.66 2.73 -10.53
N ALA A 260 -13.19 1.95 -11.46
CA ALA A 260 -12.52 1.55 -12.69
C ALA A 260 -13.56 1.44 -13.82
N ASN A 261 -13.47 2.30 -14.81
CA ASN A 261 -14.36 2.27 -16.00
C ASN A 261 -15.86 2.14 -15.65
N ASP A 262 -16.39 3.04 -14.85
CA ASP A 262 -17.77 3.05 -14.35
C ASP A 262 -18.16 1.82 -13.50
N GLN A 263 -17.20 1.03 -13.08
CA GLN A 263 -17.38 -0.09 -12.17
C GLN A 263 -16.71 0.20 -10.83
N LEU A 264 -17.29 -0.30 -9.76
CA LEU A 264 -16.64 -0.32 -8.45
C LEU A 264 -16.03 -1.71 -8.23
N LEU A 265 -14.73 -1.74 -7.98
CA LEU A 265 -13.96 -2.96 -7.72
C LEU A 265 -13.55 -3.02 -6.26
N GLY A 266 -13.49 -4.24 -5.71
CA GLY A 266 -12.92 -4.54 -4.40
C GLY A 266 -11.67 -5.40 -4.56
N LEU A 267 -10.59 -5.02 -3.90
CA LEU A 267 -9.31 -5.73 -3.90
C LEU A 267 -9.08 -6.37 -2.53
N GLY A 268 -8.71 -7.62 -2.50
CA GLY A 268 -8.65 -8.34 -1.24
C GLY A 268 -7.55 -9.40 -1.15
N GLU A 269 -7.66 -10.21 -0.11
CA GLU A 269 -6.76 -11.33 0.17
C GLU A 269 -6.86 -12.41 -0.91
N ASN A 270 -5.84 -13.27 -1.02
CA ASN A 270 -5.77 -14.38 -1.97
C ASN A 270 -5.85 -13.96 -3.45
N THR A 271 -5.34 -12.78 -3.82
CA THR A 271 -5.46 -12.20 -5.17
C THR A 271 -6.91 -11.99 -5.63
N THR A 272 -7.84 -11.79 -4.69
CA THR A 272 -9.25 -11.60 -4.99
C THR A 272 -9.50 -10.22 -5.59
N VAL A 273 -10.22 -10.19 -6.71
CA VAL A 273 -10.81 -8.98 -7.27
C VAL A 273 -12.31 -9.19 -7.38
N LEU A 274 -13.06 -8.32 -6.74
CA LEU A 274 -14.52 -8.27 -6.75
C LEU A 274 -15.00 -7.18 -7.69
N ARG A 275 -16.17 -7.36 -8.26
CA ARG A 275 -16.90 -6.34 -9.01
C ARG A 275 -18.31 -6.19 -8.46
N ARG A 276 -18.71 -4.95 -8.19
CA ARG A 276 -20.07 -4.61 -7.79
C ARG A 276 -20.98 -4.57 -9.02
N ASN A 277 -22.16 -5.18 -8.94
CA ASN A 277 -23.20 -5.06 -9.94
C ASN A 277 -24.25 -3.98 -9.55
N ALA A 278 -25.14 -3.62 -10.48
CA ALA A 278 -26.17 -2.62 -10.26
C ALA A 278 -27.20 -2.98 -9.17
N ALA A 279 -27.29 -4.25 -8.76
CA ALA A 279 -28.18 -4.72 -7.71
C ALA A 279 -27.55 -4.67 -6.31
N GLY A 280 -26.35 -4.12 -6.16
CA GLY A 280 -25.65 -4.04 -4.88
C GLY A 280 -25.04 -5.38 -4.42
N SER A 281 -24.66 -6.24 -5.38
CA SER A 281 -23.99 -7.50 -5.07
C SER A 281 -22.58 -7.52 -5.68
N TRP A 282 -21.66 -8.17 -4.98
CA TRP A 282 -20.27 -8.28 -5.36
C TRP A 282 -19.93 -9.70 -5.79
N THR A 283 -19.29 -9.84 -6.93
CA THR A 283 -18.87 -11.13 -7.48
C THR A 283 -17.39 -11.15 -7.78
N THR A 284 -16.76 -12.28 -7.50
CA THR A 284 -15.35 -12.51 -7.79
C THR A 284 -15.14 -12.61 -9.31
N ILE A 285 -14.32 -11.70 -9.87
CA ILE A 285 -14.01 -11.67 -11.32
C ILE A 285 -12.62 -12.20 -11.64
N VAL A 286 -11.73 -12.30 -10.66
CA VAL A 286 -10.41 -12.95 -10.79
C VAL A 286 -10.37 -14.09 -9.80
N SER A 287 -10.16 -15.31 -10.30
CA SER A 287 -10.04 -16.49 -9.44
C SER A 287 -8.79 -16.39 -8.56
N PRO A 288 -8.88 -16.69 -7.26
CA PRO A 288 -7.74 -16.72 -6.37
C PRO A 288 -6.63 -17.62 -6.92
N SER A 289 -5.43 -17.05 -7.09
CA SER A 289 -4.29 -17.74 -7.70
C SER A 289 -3.07 -17.84 -6.78
N ALA A 290 -2.99 -16.97 -5.78
CA ALA A 290 -1.89 -16.96 -4.81
C ALA A 290 -2.38 -16.44 -3.45
N PRO A 291 -1.85 -16.95 -2.31
CA PRO A 291 -2.21 -16.49 -0.98
C PRO A 291 -1.49 -15.17 -0.64
N VAL A 292 -1.79 -14.12 -1.39
CA VAL A 292 -1.26 -12.77 -1.23
C VAL A 292 -2.37 -11.75 -1.42
N TYR A 293 -2.26 -10.62 -0.74
CA TYR A 293 -3.22 -9.55 -0.86
C TYR A 293 -3.05 -8.74 -2.16
N LEU A 294 -4.15 -8.14 -2.61
CA LEU A 294 -4.18 -7.03 -3.55
C LEU A 294 -4.68 -5.78 -2.82
N ARG A 295 -4.04 -4.63 -3.04
CA ARG A 295 -4.42 -3.38 -2.37
C ARG A 295 -4.14 -2.15 -3.22
N ALA A 296 -3.14 -2.18 -4.06
CA ALA A 296 -2.76 -1.07 -4.93
C ALA A 296 -3.51 -1.16 -6.25
N ALA A 297 -4.15 -0.09 -6.70
CA ALA A 297 -4.78 -0.03 -8.02
C ALA A 297 -4.85 1.38 -8.58
N ALA A 298 -4.73 1.48 -9.90
CA ALA A 298 -4.99 2.69 -10.67
C ALA A 298 -5.46 2.33 -12.07
N THR A 299 -6.27 3.20 -12.67
CA THR A 299 -6.71 3.05 -14.07
C THR A 299 -5.91 4.01 -14.94
N SER A 300 -5.23 3.47 -15.94
CA SER A 300 -4.46 4.23 -16.93
C SER A 300 -5.39 4.98 -17.91
N ALA A 301 -4.85 5.94 -18.65
CA ALA A 301 -5.61 6.78 -19.58
C ALA A 301 -6.29 5.98 -20.72
N ASP A 302 -5.76 4.81 -21.08
CA ASP A 302 -6.35 3.87 -22.05
C ASP A 302 -7.44 2.98 -21.45
N GLY A 303 -7.79 3.15 -20.16
CA GLY A 303 -8.86 2.45 -19.48
C GLY A 303 -8.48 1.07 -18.95
N VAL A 304 -7.20 0.70 -18.94
CA VAL A 304 -6.73 -0.54 -18.27
C VAL A 304 -6.59 -0.28 -16.77
N THR A 305 -7.20 -1.13 -15.94
CA THR A 305 -7.03 -1.06 -14.50
C THR A 305 -5.87 -1.97 -14.07
N HIS A 306 -4.85 -1.36 -13.53
CA HIS A 306 -3.66 -2.02 -13.00
C HIS A 306 -3.82 -2.28 -11.52
N VAL A 307 -3.56 -3.51 -11.09
CA VAL A 307 -3.73 -3.95 -9.70
C VAL A 307 -2.44 -4.62 -9.23
N ALA A 308 -1.99 -4.29 -8.04
CA ALA A 308 -0.78 -4.88 -7.46
C ALA A 308 -0.95 -5.19 -5.97
N GLY A 309 -0.06 -6.04 -5.44
CA GLY A 309 -0.13 -6.45 -4.05
C GLY A 309 1.14 -7.13 -3.54
N GLY A 310 0.97 -8.10 -2.65
CA GLY A 310 2.07 -8.80 -2.03
C GLY A 310 2.88 -9.67 -3.00
N ARG A 311 4.17 -9.88 -2.68
CA ARG A 311 5.10 -10.75 -3.42
C ARG A 311 5.26 -10.40 -4.90
N GLY A 312 5.14 -9.13 -5.25
CA GLY A 312 5.28 -8.66 -6.62
C GLY A 312 4.14 -9.12 -7.54
N VAL A 313 2.99 -9.47 -6.99
CA VAL A 313 1.81 -9.76 -7.83
C VAL A 313 1.33 -8.47 -8.47
N TYR A 314 1.16 -8.54 -9.77
CA TYR A 314 0.66 -7.48 -10.62
C TYR A 314 -0.28 -8.06 -11.67
N LEU A 315 -1.42 -7.41 -11.89
CA LEU A 315 -2.47 -7.79 -12.83
C LEU A 315 -2.91 -6.57 -13.63
N ALA A 316 -3.09 -6.72 -14.93
CA ALA A 316 -3.78 -5.74 -15.76
C ALA A 316 -5.19 -6.26 -16.08
N LEU A 317 -6.21 -5.54 -15.62
CA LEU A 317 -7.62 -5.89 -15.84
C LEU A 317 -8.13 -5.14 -17.06
N THR A 318 -8.39 -5.89 -18.11
CA THR A 318 -8.98 -5.33 -19.34
C THR A 318 -10.48 -5.11 -19.18
N SER A 319 -11.07 -4.26 -20.03
CA SER A 319 -12.52 -4.00 -20.05
C SER A 319 -13.38 -5.26 -20.21
N SER A 320 -12.87 -6.29 -20.86
CA SER A 320 -13.54 -7.60 -20.96
C SER A 320 -13.64 -8.33 -19.60
N MET A 321 -12.69 -8.10 -18.70
CA MET A 321 -12.71 -8.65 -17.33
C MET A 321 -13.57 -7.81 -16.39
N THR A 322 -13.58 -6.49 -16.57
CA THR A 322 -14.36 -5.56 -15.76
C THR A 322 -15.80 -5.40 -16.24
N GLY A 323 -16.16 -5.92 -17.42
CA GLY A 323 -17.54 -6.00 -17.89
C GLY A 323 -18.15 -4.69 -18.37
N SER A 324 -17.35 -3.77 -18.90
CA SER A 324 -17.88 -2.66 -19.70
C SER A 324 -18.60 -3.24 -20.93
N LYS A 325 -19.90 -3.00 -21.03
CA LYS A 325 -20.65 -3.27 -22.25
C LYS A 325 -20.13 -2.35 -23.36
N GLU A 326 -19.78 -2.94 -24.51
CA GLU A 326 -19.76 -2.22 -25.79
C GLU A 326 -21.07 -1.49 -26.05
#